data_7346319b7a3a9de1e06e0c33d4521707
#
_entry.id   7346319b7a3a9de1e06e0c33d4521707
#
_cell.length_a   1.000
_cell.length_b   1.000
_cell.length_c   1.000
_cell.angle_alpha   90.00
_cell.angle_beta   90.00
_cell.angle_gamma   90.00
#
_symmetry.space_group_name_H-M   'P 1'
#
loop_
_entity.id
_entity.type
_entity.pdbx_description
1 polymer ?
#
loop_
_entity_poly.entity_id
_entity_poly.type
_entity_poly.pdbx_seq_one_letter_code
_entity_poly.pdbx_strand_id
1 'polypeptide(L)'
;MTAITTAVRATAMETSDRMIGGSRWLLVVAATIAAILSVWGGAADAGASVDARAPAFRWLHPQPPPPGWKLARLPSGAATFAYPKTWRPIRTDAGTATVALLGHAGSIRGYLNLTPRQGTETLANWPSFRIQHLREEESSKDVRLIASAHGLRFRSGRGSCVIDSYRTSRTRYREIACLVAGARTSSVLVGAAPSKTWAQRAETIERAFASLRTD
;
A
#
# COMPACT_ATOMS: atom_id res chain seq x y z
N MET A 1 20.53 -0.87 6.15
CA MET A 1 19.21 -1.46 5.84
C MET A 1 18.18 -0.50 6.40
N THR A 2 17.64 0.38 5.58
CA THR A 2 16.77 1.48 5.99
C THR A 2 15.33 0.98 5.97
N ALA A 3 14.67 1.07 7.10
CA ALA A 3 13.30 0.62 7.29
C ALA A 3 12.34 1.38 6.35
N ILE A 4 11.46 0.63 5.72
CA ILE A 4 10.40 1.14 4.84
C ILE A 4 9.32 1.77 5.72
N THR A 5 9.43 3.05 5.98
CA THR A 5 8.39 3.80 6.68
C THR A 5 7.42 4.36 5.65
N THR A 6 6.45 3.57 5.24
CA THR A 6 5.33 4.03 4.40
C THR A 6 4.10 4.27 5.27
N ALA A 7 4.26 5.00 6.35
CA ALA A 7 3.16 5.67 6.99
C ALA A 7 3.23 7.15 6.62
N VAL A 8 2.18 7.68 6.04
CA VAL A 8 1.99 9.12 6.04
C VAL A 8 1.93 9.53 7.51
N ARG A 9 3.06 9.94 8.07
CA ARG A 9 3.07 10.60 9.36
C ARG A 9 2.21 11.84 9.23
N ALA A 10 0.98 11.76 9.67
CA ALA A 10 0.19 12.94 10.05
C ALA A 10 0.82 13.49 11.34
N THR A 11 2.06 13.95 11.24
CA THR A 11 2.73 14.65 12.33
C THR A 11 2.32 16.09 12.23
N ALA A 12 1.39 16.49 13.07
CA ALA A 12 1.33 17.87 13.51
C ALA A 12 2.71 18.17 14.10
N MET A 13 3.39 19.19 13.55
CA MET A 13 4.64 19.72 14.08
C MET A 13 4.47 20.01 15.56
N GLU A 14 5.14 19.24 16.37
CA GLU A 14 5.46 19.60 17.73
C GLU A 14 6.98 19.58 17.83
N THR A 15 7.54 20.78 17.81
CA THR A 15 8.93 21.08 18.12
C THR A 15 9.23 20.62 19.54
N SER A 16 10.10 19.64 19.70
CA SER A 16 10.91 19.56 20.92
C SER A 16 12.19 18.77 20.67
N ASP A 17 13.24 19.46 20.94
CA ASP A 17 14.64 19.08 21.02
C ASP A 17 14.88 17.94 22.03
N ARG A 18 15.78 16.99 21.69
CA ARG A 18 16.89 16.44 22.50
C ARG A 18 17.34 15.06 22.02
N MET A 19 18.45 15.02 21.41
CA MET A 19 19.78 14.49 21.79
C MET A 19 19.90 13.07 22.38
N ILE A 20 20.78 12.31 21.72
CA ILE A 20 21.84 11.36 22.22
C ILE A 20 21.39 9.96 22.64
N GLY A 21 22.03 8.98 22.00
CA GLY A 21 22.20 7.64 22.55
C GLY A 21 22.42 6.54 21.53
N GLY A 22 23.66 6.35 21.09
CA GLY A 22 24.06 5.20 20.30
C GLY A 22 24.08 3.92 21.12
N SER A 23 23.79 2.80 20.46
CA SER A 23 24.34 1.49 20.88
C SER A 23 24.38 0.53 19.71
N ARG A 24 25.61 0.11 19.44
CA ARG A 24 26.06 -0.95 18.55
C ARG A 24 25.59 -2.29 19.10
N TRP A 25 25.02 -3.16 18.27
CA TRP A 25 25.04 -4.59 18.51
C TRP A 25 25.55 -5.33 17.29
N LEU A 26 26.64 -6.01 17.50
CA LEU A 26 27.37 -6.89 16.60
C LEU A 26 26.76 -8.31 16.61
N LEU A 27 26.64 -8.89 15.44
CA LEU A 27 26.85 -10.27 15.00
C LEU A 27 26.78 -11.44 16.00
N VAL A 28 26.00 -12.45 15.69
CA VAL A 28 26.52 -13.85 15.68
C VAL A 28 25.83 -14.65 14.58
N VAL A 29 26.65 -15.21 13.71
CA VAL A 29 26.34 -16.22 12.70
C VAL A 29 26.40 -17.60 13.35
N ALA A 30 25.45 -18.46 13.10
CA ALA A 30 25.67 -19.92 13.18
C ALA A 30 24.83 -20.63 12.13
N ALA A 31 25.54 -21.23 11.21
CA ALA A 31 25.03 -22.14 10.20
C ALA A 31 24.85 -23.53 10.81
N THR A 32 23.76 -24.20 10.51
CA THR A 32 23.69 -25.67 10.53
C THR A 32 22.82 -26.17 9.38
N ILE A 33 23.48 -26.96 8.52
CA ILE A 33 22.93 -27.69 7.39
C ILE A 33 22.40 -29.02 7.95
N ALA A 34 21.15 -29.34 7.60
CA ALA A 34 20.70 -30.73 7.63
C ALA A 34 19.79 -30.96 6.41
N ALA A 35 20.32 -31.72 5.46
CA ALA A 35 19.60 -32.22 4.30
C ALA A 35 18.75 -33.43 4.73
N ILE A 36 17.44 -33.37 4.42
CA ILE A 36 16.61 -34.59 4.38
C ILE A 36 15.86 -34.57 3.05
N LEU A 37 16.30 -35.46 2.17
CA LEU A 37 15.59 -35.84 0.96
C LEU A 37 14.38 -36.69 1.34
N SER A 38 13.18 -36.23 1.02
CA SER A 38 11.99 -37.06 0.96
C SER A 38 11.30 -36.80 -0.36
N VAL A 39 11.53 -37.68 -1.30
CA VAL A 39 10.80 -37.81 -2.56
C VAL A 39 9.40 -38.34 -2.24
N TRP A 40 8.38 -37.50 -2.39
CA TRP A 40 7.00 -37.95 -2.55
C TRP A 40 6.45 -37.26 -3.77
N GLY A 41 6.39 -38.06 -4.86
CA GLY A 41 5.64 -37.72 -6.05
C GLY A 41 4.15 -37.70 -5.72
N GLY A 42 3.58 -36.51 -5.68
CA GLY A 42 2.14 -36.28 -5.74
C GLY A 42 1.89 -35.40 -6.95
N ALA A 43 1.24 -35.96 -7.97
CA ALA A 43 0.70 -35.17 -9.06
C ALA A 43 -0.29 -34.17 -8.44
N ALA A 44 0.14 -32.92 -8.30
CA ALA A 44 -0.75 -31.84 -7.96
C ALA A 44 -1.56 -31.51 -9.20
N ASP A 45 -2.84 -31.87 -9.19
CA ASP A 45 -3.85 -31.29 -10.07
C ASP A 45 -3.66 -29.76 -10.05
N ALA A 46 -3.18 -29.24 -11.16
CA ALA A 46 -3.24 -27.82 -11.45
C ALA A 46 -4.70 -27.43 -11.71
N GLY A 47 -5.51 -27.52 -10.66
CA GLY A 47 -6.85 -26.95 -10.65
C GLY A 47 -6.69 -25.46 -10.94
N ALA A 48 -7.09 -25.05 -12.15
CA ALA A 48 -7.23 -23.66 -12.50
C ALA A 48 -8.10 -22.99 -11.44
N SER A 49 -7.45 -22.25 -10.53
CA SER A 49 -8.17 -21.40 -9.59
C SER A 49 -8.91 -20.38 -10.43
N VAL A 50 -10.20 -20.61 -10.63
CA VAL A 50 -11.13 -19.66 -11.19
C VAL A 50 -10.97 -18.39 -10.37
N ASP A 51 -10.52 -17.33 -11.02
CA ASP A 51 -10.27 -16.00 -10.49
C ASP A 51 -11.59 -15.37 -10.01
N ALA A 52 -12.14 -15.93 -8.94
CA ALA A 52 -13.25 -15.34 -8.22
C ALA A 52 -12.68 -14.11 -7.54
N ARG A 53 -12.66 -12.97 -8.29
CA ARG A 53 -12.39 -11.66 -7.69
C ARG A 53 -13.18 -11.58 -6.41
N ALA A 54 -12.46 -11.51 -5.27
CA ALA A 54 -13.13 -11.39 -4.00
C ALA A 54 -14.20 -10.29 -4.15
N PRO A 55 -15.45 -10.51 -3.72
CA PRO A 55 -16.56 -9.58 -3.97
C PRO A 55 -16.21 -8.13 -3.62
N ALA A 56 -15.27 -7.95 -2.70
CA ALA A 56 -14.77 -6.66 -2.25
C ALA A 56 -14.00 -5.86 -3.30
N PHE A 57 -13.54 -6.46 -4.40
CA PHE A 57 -12.78 -5.79 -5.47
C PHE A 57 -13.53 -5.73 -6.81
N ARG A 58 -14.86 -5.94 -6.82
CA ARG A 58 -15.67 -5.87 -8.04
C ARG A 58 -15.62 -4.51 -8.71
N TRP A 59 -15.39 -3.45 -7.96
CA TRP A 59 -15.23 -2.09 -8.45
C TRP A 59 -13.95 -1.88 -9.30
N LEU A 60 -12.93 -2.73 -9.13
CA LEU A 60 -11.64 -2.54 -9.81
C LEU A 60 -11.72 -2.98 -11.28
N HIS A 61 -12.05 -2.03 -12.12
CA HIS A 61 -11.97 -2.14 -13.57
C HIS A 61 -11.00 -1.07 -14.07
N PRO A 62 -9.92 -1.44 -14.82
CA PRO A 62 -8.99 -0.46 -15.40
C PRO A 62 -9.74 0.60 -16.21
N GLN A 63 -9.55 1.86 -15.86
CA GLN A 63 -10.22 2.98 -16.50
C GLN A 63 -9.25 4.13 -16.78
N PRO A 64 -9.48 4.96 -17.82
CA PRO A 64 -8.75 6.20 -17.98
C PRO A 64 -9.04 7.14 -16.81
N PRO A 65 -8.15 8.13 -16.55
CA PRO A 65 -8.42 9.18 -15.58
C PRO A 65 -9.79 9.83 -15.81
N PRO A 66 -10.60 10.05 -14.77
CA PRO A 66 -11.86 10.79 -14.92
C PRO A 66 -11.61 12.20 -15.47
N PRO A 67 -12.53 12.74 -16.28
CA PRO A 67 -12.41 14.10 -16.79
C PRO A 67 -12.19 15.10 -15.65
N GLY A 68 -11.24 16.02 -15.86
CA GLY A 68 -10.94 17.08 -14.89
C GLY A 68 -10.13 16.65 -13.67
N TRP A 69 -9.75 15.38 -13.55
CA TRP A 69 -8.79 14.96 -12.53
C TRP A 69 -7.37 15.33 -12.90
N LYS A 70 -6.51 15.47 -11.89
CA LYS A 70 -5.07 15.69 -12.03
C LYS A 70 -4.34 14.35 -11.96
N LEU A 71 -3.07 14.33 -12.40
CA LEU A 71 -2.20 13.17 -12.29
C LEU A 71 -1.13 13.42 -11.23
N ALA A 72 -0.94 12.46 -10.35
CA ALA A 72 0.25 12.31 -9.53
C ALA A 72 1.19 11.30 -10.19
N ARG A 73 2.49 11.57 -10.13
CA ARG A 73 3.54 10.76 -10.76
C ARG A 73 4.68 10.55 -9.77
N LEU A 74 5.21 9.35 -9.71
CA LEU A 74 6.47 9.12 -9.00
C LEU A 74 7.57 10.01 -9.59
N PRO A 75 8.53 10.51 -8.78
CA PRO A 75 9.67 11.28 -9.28
C PRO A 75 10.47 10.53 -10.35
N SER A 76 10.57 9.21 -10.26
CA SER A 76 11.18 8.34 -11.28
C SER A 76 10.40 8.27 -12.60
N GLY A 77 9.15 8.71 -12.62
CA GLY A 77 8.26 8.56 -13.76
C GLY A 77 7.61 7.17 -13.90
N ALA A 78 8.04 6.17 -13.12
CA ALA A 78 7.70 4.76 -13.28
C ALA A 78 6.21 4.42 -13.02
N ALA A 79 5.48 5.28 -12.32
CA ALA A 79 4.05 5.06 -12.10
C ALA A 79 3.28 6.37 -11.96
N THR A 80 1.97 6.31 -12.27
CA THR A 80 1.05 7.46 -12.18
C THR A 80 -0.33 7.00 -11.76
N PHE A 81 -1.05 7.85 -11.02
CA PHE A 81 -2.48 7.70 -10.76
C PHE A 81 -3.20 9.04 -10.86
N ALA A 82 -4.52 9.01 -11.05
CA ALA A 82 -5.34 10.21 -11.09
C ALA A 82 -5.98 10.52 -9.73
N TYR A 83 -6.22 11.82 -9.48
CA TYR A 83 -6.88 12.30 -8.27
C TYR A 83 -7.73 13.55 -8.52
N PRO A 84 -8.79 13.82 -7.73
CA PRO A 84 -9.65 14.99 -7.91
C PRO A 84 -8.92 16.30 -7.67
N LYS A 85 -9.34 17.39 -8.34
CA LYS A 85 -8.77 18.73 -8.13
C LYS A 85 -8.90 19.27 -6.70
N THR A 86 -9.84 18.74 -5.92
CA THR A 86 -10.03 19.11 -4.51
C THR A 86 -9.00 18.51 -3.56
N TRP A 87 -8.30 17.47 -4.00
CA TRP A 87 -7.17 16.90 -3.27
C TRP A 87 -5.90 17.66 -3.63
N ARG A 88 -4.93 17.69 -2.72
CA ARG A 88 -3.70 18.46 -2.89
C ARG A 88 -2.48 17.56 -2.70
N PRO A 89 -1.42 17.74 -3.52
CA PRO A 89 -0.12 17.15 -3.21
C PRO A 89 0.34 17.58 -1.83
N ILE A 90 0.87 16.65 -1.07
CA ILE A 90 1.52 16.90 0.23
C ILE A 90 2.92 16.31 0.21
N ARG A 91 3.82 16.91 0.97
CA ARG A 91 5.18 16.42 1.09
C ARG A 91 5.20 15.23 2.05
N THR A 92 5.84 14.15 1.61
CA THR A 92 6.07 12.91 2.38
C THR A 92 7.49 12.42 2.08
N ASP A 93 7.72 11.13 2.16
CA ASP A 93 9.04 10.53 1.95
C ASP A 93 9.57 10.79 0.54
N ALA A 94 10.89 10.89 0.42
CA ALA A 94 11.54 11.05 -0.88
C ALA A 94 11.22 9.86 -1.80
N GLY A 95 11.04 10.14 -3.09
CA GLY A 95 10.73 9.10 -4.09
C GLY A 95 9.25 8.68 -4.15
N THR A 96 8.38 9.28 -3.34
CA THR A 96 6.94 8.99 -3.32
C THR A 96 6.12 10.12 -3.96
N ALA A 97 4.84 9.83 -4.25
CA ALA A 97 3.87 10.83 -4.70
C ALA A 97 2.59 10.71 -3.86
N THR A 98 2.37 11.69 -2.99
CA THR A 98 1.24 11.69 -2.06
C THR A 98 0.31 12.85 -2.33
N VAL A 99 -0.99 12.57 -2.30
CA VAL A 99 -2.05 13.58 -2.34
C VAL A 99 -3.03 13.36 -1.21
N ALA A 100 -3.60 14.43 -0.66
CA ALA A 100 -4.57 14.35 0.43
C ALA A 100 -5.75 15.30 0.24
N LEU A 101 -6.90 14.86 0.74
CA LEU A 101 -8.01 15.73 1.04
C LEU A 101 -7.81 16.29 2.44
N LEU A 102 -7.59 17.58 2.53
CA LEU A 102 -7.41 18.27 3.79
C LEU A 102 -8.74 18.86 4.28
N GLY A 103 -8.99 18.70 5.56
CA GLY A 103 -10.08 19.33 6.28
C GLY A 103 -9.63 20.58 7.03
N HIS A 104 -10.45 21.01 7.98
CA HIS A 104 -10.14 22.14 8.85
C HIS A 104 -8.82 21.90 9.60
N ALA A 105 -8.03 22.95 9.77
CA ALA A 105 -6.73 22.94 10.42
C ALA A 105 -5.73 21.90 9.84
N GLY A 106 -5.84 21.59 8.53
CA GLY A 106 -4.93 20.67 7.87
C GLY A 106 -5.15 19.18 8.20
N SER A 107 -6.24 18.83 8.88
CA SER A 107 -6.55 17.43 9.20
C SER A 107 -6.74 16.59 7.93
N ILE A 108 -6.16 15.38 7.89
CA ILE A 108 -6.28 14.48 6.74
C ILE A 108 -7.65 13.79 6.78
N ARG A 109 -8.45 14.02 5.73
CA ARG A 109 -9.79 13.42 5.53
C ARG A 109 -9.77 12.25 4.54
N GLY A 110 -8.65 12.05 3.89
CA GLY A 110 -8.33 10.95 2.99
C GLY A 110 -7.00 11.23 2.30
N TYR A 111 -6.29 10.19 1.92
CA TYR A 111 -5.04 10.31 1.19
C TYR A 111 -4.84 9.18 0.19
N LEU A 112 -3.98 9.42 -0.78
CA LEU A 112 -3.44 8.45 -1.72
C LEU A 112 -1.92 8.62 -1.71
N ASN A 113 -1.20 7.52 -1.55
CA ASN A 113 0.26 7.49 -1.53
C ASN A 113 0.77 6.44 -2.52
N LEU A 114 1.53 6.88 -3.50
CA LEU A 114 2.18 6.04 -4.49
C LEU A 114 3.67 5.93 -4.16
N THR A 115 4.17 4.70 -4.06
CA THR A 115 5.59 4.41 -3.80
C THR A 115 6.12 3.40 -4.81
N PRO A 116 7.42 3.40 -5.14
CA PRO A 116 8.03 2.27 -5.81
C PRO A 116 8.01 1.05 -4.85
N ARG A 117 8.06 -0.16 -5.40
CA ARG A 117 8.36 -1.36 -4.60
C ARG A 117 9.73 -1.20 -3.96
N GLN A 118 9.87 -1.49 -2.68
CA GLN A 118 11.07 -1.17 -1.91
C GLN A 118 11.71 -2.37 -1.20
N GLY A 119 11.01 -3.48 -1.07
CA GLY A 119 11.44 -4.61 -0.28
C GLY A 119 11.29 -5.96 -0.98
N THR A 120 11.01 -6.97 -0.18
CA THR A 120 10.83 -8.36 -0.61
C THR A 120 9.39 -8.70 -0.96
N GLU A 121 8.51 -7.71 -0.96
CA GLU A 121 7.11 -7.89 -1.35
C GLU A 121 6.99 -8.36 -2.79
N THR A 122 6.11 -9.32 -2.99
CA THR A 122 5.74 -9.90 -4.29
C THR A 122 4.22 -9.90 -4.43
N LEU A 123 3.71 -10.11 -5.63
CA LEU A 123 2.25 -10.24 -5.81
C LEU A 123 1.68 -11.41 -4.98
N ALA A 124 2.45 -12.47 -4.78
CA ALA A 124 2.00 -13.63 -4.02
C ALA A 124 1.96 -13.39 -2.51
N ASN A 125 2.95 -12.68 -1.94
CA ASN A 125 3.02 -12.47 -0.50
C ASN A 125 2.42 -11.12 -0.06
N TRP A 126 1.97 -10.27 -0.98
CA TRP A 126 1.51 -8.92 -0.68
C TRP A 126 0.52 -8.82 0.49
N PRO A 127 -0.54 -9.64 0.57
CA PRO A 127 -1.49 -9.51 1.66
C PRO A 127 -0.87 -9.72 3.04
N SER A 128 -0.07 -10.77 3.20
CA SER A 128 0.61 -11.06 4.47
C SER A 128 1.68 -10.01 4.78
N PHE A 129 2.47 -9.63 3.76
CA PHE A 129 3.49 -8.59 3.89
C PHE A 129 2.89 -7.26 4.37
N ARG A 130 1.80 -6.79 3.73
CA ARG A 130 1.16 -5.52 4.10
C ARG A 130 0.63 -5.53 5.53
N ILE A 131 -0.05 -6.59 5.93
CA ILE A 131 -0.61 -6.70 7.28
C ILE A 131 0.47 -6.81 8.34
N GLN A 132 1.54 -7.57 8.06
CA GLN A 132 2.68 -7.65 8.96
C GLN A 132 3.36 -6.29 9.11
N HIS A 133 3.63 -5.60 8.00
CA HIS A 133 4.24 -4.28 7.99
C HIS A 133 3.43 -3.27 8.83
N LEU A 134 2.09 -3.23 8.67
CA LEU A 134 1.24 -2.37 9.50
C LEU A 134 1.29 -2.72 10.99
N ARG A 135 1.45 -4.00 11.36
CA ARG A 135 1.55 -4.43 12.75
C ARG A 135 2.89 -4.07 13.39
N GLU A 136 3.95 -4.01 12.60
CA GLU A 136 5.30 -3.62 13.01
C GLU A 136 5.44 -2.10 13.16
N GLU A 137 4.55 -1.32 12.56
CA GLU A 137 4.53 0.14 12.73
C GLU A 137 4.00 0.54 14.11
N GLU A 138 4.80 1.24 14.90
CA GLU A 138 4.42 1.71 16.25
C GLU A 138 3.14 2.56 16.26
N SER A 139 2.88 3.28 15.16
CA SER A 139 1.72 4.16 15.02
C SER A 139 0.42 3.40 14.69
N SER A 140 0.49 2.12 14.29
CA SER A 140 -0.64 1.33 13.84
C SER A 140 -1.03 0.26 14.86
N LYS A 141 -2.29 0.32 15.33
CA LYS A 141 -2.87 -0.62 16.32
C LYS A 141 -4.15 -1.22 15.76
N ASP A 142 -4.58 -2.35 16.32
CA ASP A 142 -5.84 -3.01 15.94
C ASP A 142 -5.93 -3.30 14.43
N VAL A 143 -4.81 -3.74 13.84
CA VAL A 143 -4.73 -4.04 12.39
C VAL A 143 -5.57 -5.26 12.05
N ARG A 144 -6.49 -5.12 11.10
CA ARG A 144 -7.38 -6.19 10.64
C ARG A 144 -7.42 -6.24 9.12
N LEU A 145 -7.13 -7.40 8.56
CA LEU A 145 -7.44 -7.70 7.16
C LEU A 145 -8.95 -7.84 6.99
N ILE A 146 -9.51 -7.15 6.01
CA ILE A 146 -10.93 -7.20 5.64
C ILE A 146 -11.11 -8.06 4.40
N ALA A 147 -10.29 -7.85 3.38
CA ALA A 147 -10.31 -8.62 2.13
C ALA A 147 -8.95 -8.59 1.46
N SER A 148 -8.66 -9.62 0.65
CA SER A 148 -7.51 -9.63 -0.25
C SER A 148 -7.85 -10.32 -1.56
N ALA A 149 -7.14 -9.96 -2.63
CA ALA A 149 -7.24 -10.61 -3.92
C ALA A 149 -5.93 -10.49 -4.71
N HIS A 150 -5.65 -11.51 -5.51
CA HIS A 150 -4.51 -11.58 -6.41
C HIS A 150 -4.95 -11.54 -7.87
N GLY A 151 -3.99 -11.36 -8.78
CA GLY A 151 -4.24 -11.42 -10.23
C GLY A 151 -5.14 -10.30 -10.76
N LEU A 152 -5.40 -9.27 -9.96
CA LEU A 152 -6.24 -8.15 -10.34
C LEU A 152 -5.64 -7.38 -11.52
N ARG A 153 -6.49 -6.98 -12.48
CA ARG A 153 -6.05 -6.26 -13.68
C ARG A 153 -6.02 -4.76 -13.41
N PHE A 154 -4.90 -4.14 -13.78
CA PHE A 154 -4.68 -2.69 -13.83
C PHE A 154 -4.46 -2.22 -15.27
N ARG A 155 -4.34 -0.93 -15.51
CA ARG A 155 -4.18 -0.36 -16.86
C ARG A 155 -2.91 -0.83 -17.57
N SER A 156 -1.88 -1.17 -16.84
CA SER A 156 -0.56 -1.53 -17.39
C SER A 156 0.07 -2.76 -16.73
N GLY A 157 -0.72 -3.58 -16.04
CA GLY A 157 -0.15 -4.75 -15.37
C GLY A 157 -1.15 -5.53 -14.55
N ARG A 158 -0.63 -6.35 -13.66
CA ARG A 158 -1.40 -7.13 -12.68
C ARG A 158 -1.02 -6.74 -11.27
N GLY A 159 -1.96 -6.91 -10.33
CA GLY A 159 -1.72 -6.55 -8.95
C GLY A 159 -2.32 -7.53 -7.96
N SER A 160 -1.86 -7.37 -6.73
CA SER A 160 -2.41 -7.98 -5.54
C SER A 160 -2.81 -6.87 -4.58
N CYS A 161 -4.02 -6.96 -4.04
CA CYS A 161 -4.60 -5.90 -3.21
C CYS A 161 -5.09 -6.44 -1.87
N VAL A 162 -5.08 -5.58 -0.88
CA VAL A 162 -5.74 -5.76 0.41
C VAL A 162 -6.70 -4.61 0.68
N ILE A 163 -7.76 -4.91 1.42
CA ILE A 163 -8.54 -3.93 2.16
C ILE A 163 -8.33 -4.26 3.63
N ASP A 164 -7.92 -3.27 4.39
CA ASP A 164 -7.67 -3.44 5.81
C ASP A 164 -8.22 -2.28 6.64
N SER A 165 -8.09 -2.39 7.94
CA SER A 165 -8.34 -1.30 8.87
C SER A 165 -7.32 -1.33 10.00
N TYR A 166 -6.95 -0.16 10.46
CA TYR A 166 -6.07 0.04 11.61
C TYR A 166 -6.47 1.29 12.39
N ARG A 167 -5.91 1.45 13.57
CA ARG A 167 -6.14 2.60 14.43
C ARG A 167 -4.82 3.27 14.77
N THR A 168 -4.75 4.56 14.54
CA THR A 168 -3.71 5.43 15.11
C THR A 168 -4.13 5.87 16.52
N SER A 169 -3.32 6.68 17.19
CA SER A 169 -3.69 7.26 18.49
C SER A 169 -5.00 8.06 18.46
N ARG A 170 -5.36 8.62 17.31
CA ARG A 170 -6.49 9.54 17.16
C ARG A 170 -7.64 9.02 16.31
N THR A 171 -7.37 8.14 15.33
CA THR A 171 -8.34 7.84 14.28
C THR A 171 -8.24 6.39 13.84
N ARG A 172 -9.38 5.75 13.62
CA ARG A 172 -9.45 4.46 12.89
C ARG A 172 -9.56 4.75 11.40
N TYR A 173 -8.70 4.11 10.63
CA TYR A 173 -8.68 4.18 9.17
C TYR A 173 -9.21 2.89 8.54
N ARG A 174 -9.79 3.03 7.36
CA ARG A 174 -9.95 1.96 6.39
C ARG A 174 -9.05 2.27 5.20
N GLU A 175 -8.44 1.25 4.64
CA GLU A 175 -7.41 1.36 3.62
C GLU A 175 -7.63 0.36 2.50
N ILE A 176 -7.25 0.73 1.30
CA ILE A 176 -6.95 -0.15 0.17
C ILE A 176 -5.46 -0.01 -0.10
N ALA A 177 -4.73 -1.11 -0.21
CA ALA A 177 -3.33 -1.10 -0.61
C ALA A 177 -3.07 -2.16 -1.68
N CYS A 178 -2.50 -1.76 -2.81
CA CYS A 178 -2.22 -2.64 -3.95
C CYS A 178 -0.76 -2.56 -4.37
N LEU A 179 -0.11 -3.70 -4.47
CA LEU A 179 1.13 -3.86 -5.21
C LEU A 179 0.79 -4.20 -6.66
N VAL A 180 1.30 -3.41 -7.60
CA VAL A 180 1.07 -3.59 -9.05
C VAL A 180 2.39 -3.77 -9.76
N ALA A 181 2.51 -4.87 -10.50
CA ALA A 181 3.64 -5.16 -11.37
C ALA A 181 3.29 -4.75 -12.79
N GLY A 182 4.04 -3.79 -13.33
CA GLY A 182 4.05 -3.41 -14.74
C GLY A 182 5.05 -4.23 -15.53
N ALA A 183 5.39 -3.77 -16.73
CA ALA A 183 6.33 -4.46 -17.61
C ALA A 183 7.78 -4.38 -17.11
N ARG A 184 8.18 -3.30 -16.49
CA ARG A 184 9.57 -3.01 -16.07
C ARG A 184 9.73 -2.78 -14.58
N THR A 185 8.69 -2.29 -13.93
CA THR A 185 8.74 -1.88 -12.53
C THR A 185 7.53 -2.37 -11.75
N SER A 186 7.60 -2.25 -10.44
CA SER A 186 6.45 -2.47 -9.57
C SER A 186 6.27 -1.29 -8.63
N SER A 187 5.02 -0.97 -8.34
CA SER A 187 4.66 0.16 -7.50
C SER A 187 3.55 -0.22 -6.52
N VAL A 188 3.52 0.44 -5.39
CA VAL A 188 2.47 0.31 -4.38
C VAL A 188 1.64 1.58 -4.36
N LEU A 189 0.33 1.44 -4.51
CA LEU A 189 -0.62 2.52 -4.23
C LEU A 189 -1.38 2.18 -2.94
N VAL A 190 -1.38 3.12 -2.01
CA VAL A 190 -2.15 3.07 -0.77
C VAL A 190 -3.18 4.19 -0.80
N GLY A 191 -4.43 3.88 -0.47
CA GLY A 191 -5.49 4.87 -0.35
C GLY A 191 -6.29 4.64 0.92
N ALA A 192 -6.35 5.66 1.80
CA ALA A 192 -7.02 5.52 3.07
C ALA A 192 -7.86 6.74 3.44
N ALA A 193 -8.87 6.49 4.28
CA ALA A 193 -9.68 7.53 4.90
C ALA A 193 -10.15 7.09 6.29
N PRO A 194 -10.52 8.03 7.18
CA PRO A 194 -11.14 7.70 8.45
C PRO A 194 -12.35 6.77 8.24
N SER A 195 -12.44 5.69 9.01
CA SER A 195 -13.50 4.68 8.87
C SER A 195 -14.90 5.26 8.94
N LYS A 196 -15.09 6.32 9.76
CA LYS A 196 -16.37 7.02 9.90
C LYS A 196 -16.83 7.72 8.61
N THR A 197 -15.90 8.11 7.74
CA THR A 197 -16.19 8.82 6.49
C THR A 197 -15.80 8.00 5.25
N TRP A 198 -15.47 6.73 5.44
CA TRP A 198 -15.03 5.85 4.35
C TRP A 198 -16.03 5.81 3.19
N ALA A 199 -17.32 5.62 3.48
CA ALA A 199 -18.35 5.54 2.44
C ALA A 199 -18.39 6.78 1.53
N GLN A 200 -18.05 7.95 2.06
CA GLN A 200 -17.99 9.21 1.30
C GLN A 200 -16.72 9.32 0.44
N ARG A 201 -15.71 8.47 0.68
CA ARG A 201 -14.38 8.56 0.04
C ARG A 201 -14.06 7.34 -0.81
N ALA A 202 -14.71 6.22 -0.55
CA ALA A 202 -14.45 4.94 -1.20
C ALA A 202 -14.42 5.07 -2.72
N GLU A 203 -15.47 5.61 -3.34
CA GLU A 203 -15.54 5.76 -4.80
C GLU A 203 -14.39 6.60 -5.37
N THR A 204 -14.01 7.69 -4.68
CA THR A 204 -12.87 8.52 -5.11
C THR A 204 -11.56 7.73 -5.06
N ILE A 205 -11.34 7.01 -3.98
CA ILE A 205 -10.15 6.18 -3.79
C ILE A 205 -10.14 5.07 -4.84
N GLU A 206 -11.23 4.32 -5.00
CA GLU A 206 -11.38 3.24 -5.98
C GLU A 206 -11.11 3.68 -7.42
N ARG A 207 -11.63 4.84 -7.82
CA ARG A 207 -11.36 5.44 -9.14
C ARG A 207 -9.89 5.80 -9.33
N ALA A 208 -9.20 6.24 -8.27
CA ALA A 208 -7.76 6.49 -8.34
C ALA A 208 -6.99 5.20 -8.61
N PHE A 209 -7.34 4.09 -7.92
CA PHE A 209 -6.76 2.78 -8.18
C PHE A 209 -7.05 2.26 -9.59
N ALA A 210 -8.29 2.44 -10.08
CA ALA A 210 -8.67 2.04 -11.44
C ALA A 210 -7.86 2.79 -12.52
N SER A 211 -7.35 3.98 -12.21
CA SER A 211 -6.54 4.81 -13.10
C SER A 211 -5.02 4.51 -13.04
N LEU A 212 -4.58 3.72 -12.06
CA LEU A 212 -3.15 3.45 -11.82
C LEU A 212 -2.47 2.83 -13.04
N ARG A 213 -1.31 3.37 -13.39
CA ARG A 213 -0.36 2.82 -14.36
C ARG A 213 1.01 2.66 -13.71
N THR A 214 1.64 1.54 -13.98
CA THR A 214 3.03 1.21 -13.61
C THR A 214 3.74 0.73 -14.87
N ASP A 215 4.94 1.23 -15.13
CA ASP A 215 5.73 0.88 -16.33
C ASP A 215 6.29 -0.54 -16.29
#